data_c58960c0567561b22e23af114ed44973
#
_entry.id   c58960c0567561b22e23af114ed44973
#
_cell.length_a   1.000
_cell.length_b   1.000
_cell.length_c   1.000
_cell.angle_alpha   90.00
_cell.angle_beta   90.00
_cell.angle_gamma   90.00
#
_symmetry.space_group_name_H-M   'P 1'
#
loop_
_entity.id
_entity.type
_entity.pdbx_description
1 polymer ?
#
loop_
_entity_poly.entity_id
_entity_poly.type
_entity_poly.pdbx_seq_one_letter_code
_entity_poly.pdbx_strand_id
1 'polypeptide(L)'
;MLKGSHITVRYGDHTVVDDVSFTLREGQWLMLAGPNGAGKSTLIETISQGVPYTGDIELEGADIRRCKPAQLARKIGVLSQKNSVGYGYTVEEVVGLGRYAYTSSFLSARDDDGREQVENALALTGLMDLRKSSVLTLSGGELQRTFLAQVFAQNPQVLILDEPANHLDLLYQKHIFSLIAQWLKQPGRAVMSVVHDLSLARKYGTHAVLMNRGKCVSQGGINDVLTPENLRSVYDMDVYAWMRDMLAQWE
;
A
#
# COMPACT_ATOMS: atom_id res chain seq x y z
N MET A 1 -12.07 3.98 10.11
CA MET A 1 -10.98 3.00 10.13
C MET A 1 -9.63 3.70 10.32
N LEU A 2 -9.05 4.37 9.31
CA LEU A 2 -7.82 5.16 9.46
C LEU A 2 -8.09 6.61 9.06
N LYS A 3 -7.66 7.57 9.89
CA LYS A 3 -7.85 9.00 9.65
C LYS A 3 -6.57 9.76 9.94
N GLY A 4 -6.12 10.59 9.03
CA GLY A 4 -5.06 11.58 9.23
C GLY A 4 -5.67 12.99 9.29
N SER A 5 -5.22 13.82 10.22
CA SER A 5 -5.68 15.19 10.40
C SER A 5 -4.49 16.13 10.53
N HIS A 6 -4.41 17.11 9.62
CA HIS A 6 -3.40 18.18 9.67
C HIS A 6 -1.96 17.65 9.70
N ILE A 7 -1.66 16.61 8.90
CA ILE A 7 -0.35 15.95 8.87
C ILE A 7 0.66 16.87 8.19
N THR A 8 1.74 17.17 8.91
CA THR A 8 2.88 17.93 8.38
C THR A 8 4.18 17.19 8.70
N VAL A 9 5.03 17.02 7.68
CA VAL A 9 6.36 16.42 7.79
C VAL A 9 7.42 17.38 7.29
N ARG A 10 8.48 17.55 8.08
CA ARG A 10 9.60 18.44 7.79
C ARG A 10 10.94 17.72 7.95
N TYR A 11 11.85 17.98 7.02
CA TYR A 11 13.26 17.60 7.11
C TYR A 11 14.11 18.86 7.15
N GLY A 12 14.57 19.24 8.34
CA GLY A 12 15.16 20.58 8.57
C GLY A 12 14.16 21.68 8.20
N ASP A 13 14.58 22.60 7.33
CA ASP A 13 13.73 23.71 6.87
C ASP A 13 12.80 23.33 5.70
N HIS A 14 12.92 22.12 5.17
CA HIS A 14 12.12 21.67 4.02
C HIS A 14 10.86 20.94 4.47
N THR A 15 9.68 21.50 4.13
CA THR A 15 8.38 20.87 4.36
C THR A 15 8.04 19.96 3.17
N VAL A 16 7.93 18.66 3.41
CA VAL A 16 7.62 17.63 2.39
C VAL A 16 6.13 17.29 2.34
N VAL A 17 5.47 17.28 3.50
CA VAL A 17 4.01 17.16 3.62
C VAL A 17 3.53 18.35 4.42
N ASP A 18 2.54 19.09 3.92
CA ASP A 18 2.08 20.35 4.48
C ASP A 18 0.57 20.34 4.65
N ASP A 19 0.13 20.17 5.89
CA ASP A 19 -1.28 20.22 6.32
C ASP A 19 -2.22 19.25 5.54
N VAL A 20 -1.79 18.01 5.36
CA VAL A 20 -2.59 17.00 4.64
C VAL A 20 -3.51 16.27 5.60
N SER A 21 -4.80 16.20 5.24
CA SER A 21 -5.80 15.40 5.95
C SER A 21 -6.39 14.36 5.01
N PHE A 22 -6.71 13.16 5.53
CA PHE A 22 -7.35 12.10 4.76
C PHE A 22 -8.24 11.23 5.64
N THR A 23 -9.16 10.50 5.01
CA THR A 23 -9.98 9.48 5.68
C THR A 23 -10.05 8.24 4.81
N LEU A 24 -9.74 7.09 5.41
CA LEU A 24 -9.88 5.77 4.80
C LEU A 24 -10.91 4.97 5.59
N ARG A 25 -11.99 4.55 4.93
CA ARG A 25 -13.07 3.76 5.52
C ARG A 25 -12.99 2.30 5.06
N GLU A 26 -13.71 1.43 5.76
CA GLU A 26 -13.90 0.04 5.35
C GLU A 26 -14.43 -0.04 3.90
N GLY A 27 -13.95 -1.04 3.16
CA GLY A 27 -14.29 -1.27 1.76
C GLY A 27 -13.70 -0.27 0.77
N GLN A 28 -12.95 0.74 1.24
CA GLN A 28 -12.33 1.72 0.37
C GLN A 28 -10.92 1.32 -0.05
N TRP A 29 -10.61 1.60 -1.32
CA TRP A 29 -9.25 1.67 -1.82
C TRP A 29 -8.92 3.12 -2.14
N LEU A 30 -8.16 3.77 -1.24
CA LEU A 30 -7.74 5.16 -1.35
C LEU A 30 -6.43 5.25 -2.14
N MET A 31 -6.45 5.91 -3.29
CA MET A 31 -5.28 6.14 -4.13
C MET A 31 -4.61 7.47 -3.80
N LEU A 32 -3.33 7.43 -3.43
CA LEU A 32 -2.50 8.62 -3.34
C LEU A 32 -1.89 8.89 -4.72
N ALA A 33 -2.40 9.91 -5.42
CA ALA A 33 -1.99 10.31 -6.76
C ALA A 33 -1.23 11.65 -6.73
N GLY A 34 -0.44 11.92 -7.75
CA GLY A 34 0.32 13.16 -7.89
C GLY A 34 1.72 12.91 -8.45
N PRO A 35 2.44 13.96 -8.88
CA PRO A 35 3.78 13.86 -9.47
C PRO A 35 4.81 13.31 -8.47
N ASN A 36 5.99 12.98 -9.00
CA ASN A 36 7.13 12.61 -8.15
C ASN A 36 7.51 13.81 -7.28
N GLY A 37 7.88 13.52 -6.02
CA GLY A 37 8.18 14.57 -5.04
C GLY A 37 6.94 15.25 -4.42
N ALA A 38 5.72 14.83 -4.72
CA ALA A 38 4.51 15.40 -4.11
C ALA A 38 4.31 15.05 -2.62
N GLY A 39 5.17 14.20 -2.02
CA GLY A 39 5.09 13.83 -0.60
C GLY A 39 4.30 12.54 -0.31
N LYS A 40 3.89 11.79 -1.34
CA LYS A 40 3.03 10.59 -1.20
C LYS A 40 3.64 9.49 -0.32
N SER A 41 4.88 9.06 -0.63
CA SER A 41 5.59 8.01 0.15
C SER A 41 5.88 8.50 1.57
N THR A 42 6.24 9.78 1.74
CA THR A 42 6.45 10.39 3.05
C THR A 42 5.16 10.37 3.90
N LEU A 43 3.99 10.62 3.28
CA LEU A 43 2.71 10.50 3.98
C LEU A 43 2.45 9.06 4.42
N ILE A 44 2.77 8.06 3.59
CA ILE A 44 2.69 6.63 3.98
C ILE A 44 3.65 6.31 5.13
N GLU A 45 4.87 6.84 5.09
CA GLU A 45 5.85 6.62 6.15
C GLU A 45 5.40 7.17 7.52
N THR A 46 4.57 8.22 7.57
CA THR A 46 3.98 8.68 8.84
C THR A 46 3.05 7.63 9.47
N ILE A 47 2.29 6.91 8.64
CA ILE A 47 1.34 5.88 9.12
C ILE A 47 2.08 4.67 9.69
N SER A 48 3.22 4.30 9.09
CA SER A 48 4.10 3.25 9.60
C SER A 48 5.01 3.71 10.75
N GLN A 49 4.88 4.97 11.19
CA GLN A 49 5.75 5.61 12.19
C GLN A 49 7.24 5.62 11.78
N GLY A 50 7.53 5.59 10.49
CA GLY A 50 8.89 5.63 9.95
C GLY A 50 9.52 7.02 9.99
N VAL A 51 8.70 8.08 10.04
CA VAL A 51 9.16 9.47 10.10
C VAL A 51 8.37 10.27 11.14
N PRO A 52 8.99 11.26 11.80
CA PRO A 52 8.29 12.15 12.70
C PRO A 52 7.35 13.09 11.92
N TYR A 53 6.18 13.37 12.52
CA TYR A 53 5.17 14.25 11.95
C TYR A 53 4.45 15.06 13.04
N THR A 54 3.82 16.17 12.66
CA THR A 54 2.82 16.89 13.46
C THR A 54 1.42 16.60 12.89
N GLY A 55 0.38 16.91 13.67
CA GLY A 55 -1.00 16.49 13.39
C GLY A 55 -1.32 15.16 14.05
N ASP A 56 -2.45 14.55 13.69
CA ASP A 56 -2.94 13.35 14.33
C ASP A 56 -3.26 12.25 13.31
N ILE A 57 -2.87 11.01 13.62
CA ILE A 57 -3.26 9.82 12.87
C ILE A 57 -3.97 8.86 13.82
N GLU A 58 -5.21 8.55 13.51
CA GLU A 58 -6.07 7.69 14.30
C GLU A 58 -6.44 6.42 13.54
N LEU A 59 -6.27 5.28 14.20
CA LEU A 59 -6.79 3.99 13.76
C LEU A 59 -7.93 3.59 14.69
N GLU A 60 -9.15 3.47 14.15
CA GLU A 60 -10.36 3.16 14.93
C GLU A 60 -10.60 4.14 16.11
N GLY A 61 -10.25 5.42 15.93
CA GLY A 61 -10.38 6.47 16.95
C GLY A 61 -9.26 6.51 17.99
N ALA A 62 -8.26 5.63 17.90
CA ALA A 62 -7.09 5.64 18.77
C ALA A 62 -5.86 6.24 18.04
N ASP A 63 -5.17 7.17 18.67
CA ASP A 63 -3.91 7.72 18.15
C ASP A 63 -2.87 6.61 17.99
N ILE A 64 -2.34 6.43 16.77
CA ILE A 64 -1.37 5.37 16.47
C ILE A 64 -0.07 5.50 17.26
N ARG A 65 0.32 6.71 17.68
CA ARG A 65 1.52 6.95 18.51
C ARG A 65 1.42 6.33 19.91
N ARG A 66 0.19 6.08 20.39
CA ARG A 66 -0.09 5.44 21.69
C ARG A 66 -0.21 3.92 21.57
N CYS A 67 -0.25 3.40 20.36
CA CYS A 67 -0.32 1.95 20.13
C CYS A 67 1.05 1.31 20.31
N LYS A 68 1.10 0.14 20.95
CA LYS A 68 2.33 -0.67 20.97
C LYS A 68 2.65 -1.13 19.53
N PRO A 69 3.93 -1.14 19.11
CA PRO A 69 4.30 -1.53 17.73
C PRO A 69 3.69 -2.86 17.27
N ALA A 70 3.71 -3.89 18.11
CA ALA A 70 3.11 -5.18 17.78
C ALA A 70 1.58 -5.12 17.61
N GLN A 71 0.88 -4.25 18.33
CA GLN A 71 -0.57 -4.06 18.17
C GLN A 71 -0.87 -3.33 16.86
N LEU A 72 -0.10 -2.30 16.53
CA LEU A 72 -0.23 -1.58 15.26
C LEU A 72 0.08 -2.52 14.09
N ALA A 73 1.16 -3.30 14.18
CA ALA A 73 1.54 -4.28 13.16
C ALA A 73 0.52 -5.41 12.96
N ARG A 74 -0.37 -5.69 13.91
CA ARG A 74 -1.49 -6.63 13.70
C ARG A 74 -2.64 -6.02 12.90
N LYS A 75 -2.73 -4.69 12.87
CA LYS A 75 -3.85 -3.97 12.24
C LYS A 75 -3.49 -3.33 10.91
N ILE A 76 -2.25 -2.89 10.75
CA ILE A 76 -1.74 -2.25 9.53
C ILE A 76 -0.63 -3.11 8.93
N GLY A 77 -0.83 -3.55 7.70
CA GLY A 77 0.19 -4.18 6.87
C GLY A 77 0.79 -3.17 5.91
N VAL A 78 2.11 -3.10 5.85
CA VAL A 78 2.82 -2.14 4.99
C VAL A 78 3.67 -2.88 3.98
N LEU A 79 3.46 -2.59 2.69
CA LEU A 79 4.35 -3.00 1.60
C LEU A 79 5.10 -1.76 1.11
N SER A 80 6.38 -1.67 1.43
CA SER A 80 7.23 -0.54 1.03
C SER A 80 7.71 -0.69 -0.41
N GLN A 81 8.09 0.40 -1.06
CA GLN A 81 8.66 0.40 -2.40
C GLN A 81 9.99 -0.39 -2.48
N LYS A 82 10.82 -0.31 -1.44
CA LYS A 82 12.12 -0.98 -1.36
C LYS A 82 12.03 -2.20 -0.45
N ASN A 83 11.68 -3.33 -1.02
CA ASN A 83 11.76 -4.62 -0.33
C ASN A 83 12.92 -5.42 -0.91
N SER A 84 13.87 -5.82 -0.08
CA SER A 84 14.97 -6.69 -0.47
C SER A 84 15.24 -7.72 0.61
N VAL A 85 15.57 -8.93 0.19
CA VAL A 85 16.02 -9.99 1.10
C VAL A 85 17.48 -10.28 0.74
N GLY A 86 18.37 -10.08 1.70
CA GLY A 86 19.82 -10.29 1.51
C GLY A 86 20.28 -11.74 1.79
N TYR A 87 19.37 -12.64 2.17
CA TYR A 87 19.67 -14.01 2.58
C TYR A 87 18.78 -15.01 1.83
N GLY A 88 19.27 -16.26 1.70
CA GLY A 88 18.61 -17.34 0.98
C GLY A 88 17.43 -17.98 1.72
N TYR A 89 16.53 -17.17 2.28
CA TYR A 89 15.28 -17.67 2.85
C TYR A 89 14.39 -18.30 1.78
N THR A 90 13.58 -19.27 2.18
CA THR A 90 12.51 -19.81 1.34
C THR A 90 11.33 -18.82 1.28
N VAL A 91 10.51 -18.96 0.25
CA VAL A 91 9.26 -18.19 0.13
C VAL A 91 8.39 -18.34 1.38
N GLU A 92 8.23 -19.57 1.89
CA GLU A 92 7.43 -19.86 3.09
C GLU A 92 7.99 -19.17 4.34
N GLU A 93 9.31 -19.13 4.51
CA GLU A 93 9.95 -18.43 5.63
C GLU A 93 9.71 -16.92 5.55
N VAL A 94 9.86 -16.30 4.37
CA VAL A 94 9.58 -14.86 4.19
C VAL A 94 8.10 -14.56 4.46
N VAL A 95 7.18 -15.36 3.92
CA VAL A 95 5.73 -15.19 4.18
C VAL A 95 5.42 -15.36 5.68
N GLY A 96 6.08 -16.31 6.33
CA GLY A 96 5.96 -16.55 7.78
C GLY A 96 6.36 -15.35 8.64
N LEU A 97 7.28 -14.48 8.17
CA LEU A 97 7.64 -13.25 8.89
C LEU A 97 6.42 -12.32 9.08
N GLY A 98 5.39 -12.41 8.24
CA GLY A 98 4.13 -11.68 8.44
C GLY A 98 3.45 -12.01 9.78
N ARG A 99 3.73 -13.16 10.36
CA ARG A 99 3.17 -13.57 11.66
C ARG A 99 3.99 -13.13 12.87
N TYR A 100 5.13 -12.46 12.65
CA TYR A 100 6.05 -12.06 13.75
C TYR A 100 5.35 -11.24 14.84
N ALA A 101 4.43 -10.36 14.49
CA ALA A 101 3.69 -9.53 15.45
C ALA A 101 2.76 -10.34 16.40
N TYR A 102 2.50 -11.61 16.09
CA TYR A 102 1.61 -12.49 16.85
C TYR A 102 2.37 -13.45 17.78
N THR A 103 3.67 -13.63 17.58
CA THR A 103 4.49 -14.47 18.45
C THR A 103 4.71 -13.77 19.79
N SER A 104 4.06 -14.27 20.84
CA SER A 104 4.13 -13.67 22.20
C SER A 104 5.32 -14.16 23.04
N SER A 105 6.03 -15.21 22.60
CA SER A 105 7.20 -15.78 23.28
C SER A 105 7.97 -16.67 22.30
N PHE A 106 9.29 -16.69 22.47
CA PHE A 106 10.21 -17.61 21.78
C PHE A 106 9.88 -19.11 22.02
N LEU A 107 8.95 -19.40 22.92
CA LEU A 107 8.56 -20.75 23.37
C LEU A 107 7.14 -21.16 22.96
N SER A 108 6.32 -20.28 22.35
CA SER A 108 4.97 -20.67 21.87
C SER A 108 5.06 -21.30 20.47
N ALA A 109 5.50 -22.56 20.43
CA ALA A 109 5.80 -23.31 19.20
C ALA A 109 4.56 -23.84 18.45
N ARG A 110 3.35 -23.40 18.75
CA ARG A 110 2.12 -23.86 18.07
C ARG A 110 1.13 -22.73 17.92
N ASP A 111 1.39 -21.86 16.94
CA ASP A 111 0.39 -20.96 16.40
C ASP A 111 -0.24 -21.66 15.17
N ASP A 112 -1.25 -22.53 15.41
CA ASP A 112 -1.97 -23.22 14.35
C ASP A 112 -2.67 -22.19 13.43
N ASP A 113 -3.15 -21.07 13.98
CA ASP A 113 -3.68 -19.94 13.21
C ASP A 113 -2.59 -19.31 12.31
N GLY A 114 -1.36 -19.19 12.79
CA GLY A 114 -0.25 -18.66 12.01
C GLY A 114 0.08 -19.47 10.77
N ARG A 115 0.05 -20.80 10.87
CA ARG A 115 0.29 -21.69 9.73
C ARG A 115 -0.83 -21.60 8.69
N GLU A 116 -2.07 -21.58 9.14
CA GLU A 116 -3.23 -21.41 8.27
C GLU A 116 -3.16 -20.08 7.51
N GLN A 117 -2.80 -18.98 8.16
CA GLN A 117 -2.65 -17.67 7.50
C GLN A 117 -1.53 -17.68 6.45
N VAL A 118 -0.41 -18.33 6.72
CA VAL A 118 0.69 -18.49 5.73
C VAL A 118 0.23 -19.32 4.54
N GLU A 119 -0.43 -20.45 4.75
CA GLU A 119 -0.96 -21.29 3.68
C GLU A 119 -1.98 -20.54 2.81
N ASN A 120 -2.92 -19.84 3.44
CA ASN A 120 -3.92 -19.02 2.74
C ASN A 120 -3.27 -17.91 1.91
N ALA A 121 -2.24 -17.25 2.46
CA ALA A 121 -1.51 -16.21 1.73
C ALA A 121 -0.74 -16.77 0.53
N LEU A 122 -0.06 -17.92 0.68
CA LEU A 122 0.63 -18.61 -0.41
C LEU A 122 -0.35 -19.06 -1.51
N ALA A 123 -1.49 -19.62 -1.12
CA ALA A 123 -2.52 -20.04 -2.07
C ALA A 123 -3.13 -18.83 -2.82
N LEU A 124 -3.48 -17.77 -2.11
CA LEU A 124 -4.04 -16.54 -2.69
C LEU A 124 -3.10 -15.91 -3.72
N THR A 125 -1.79 -15.92 -3.46
CA THR A 125 -0.79 -15.31 -4.33
C THR A 125 -0.22 -16.26 -5.40
N GLY A 126 -0.68 -17.51 -5.43
CA GLY A 126 -0.22 -18.53 -6.39
C GLY A 126 1.25 -18.92 -6.19
N LEU A 127 1.70 -19.02 -4.93
CA LEU A 127 3.08 -19.33 -4.57
C LEU A 127 3.27 -20.74 -3.94
N MET A 128 2.22 -21.57 -3.93
CA MET A 128 2.28 -22.90 -3.30
C MET A 128 3.40 -23.78 -3.86
N ASP A 129 3.59 -23.80 -5.18
CA ASP A 129 4.64 -24.62 -5.83
C ASP A 129 6.05 -24.07 -5.58
N LEU A 130 6.16 -22.79 -5.25
CA LEU A 130 7.43 -22.10 -4.96
C LEU A 130 7.75 -22.01 -3.46
N ARG A 131 6.91 -22.56 -2.58
CA ARG A 131 7.02 -22.40 -1.12
C ARG A 131 8.40 -22.71 -0.54
N LYS A 132 9.10 -23.70 -1.12
CA LYS A 132 10.44 -24.15 -0.70
C LYS A 132 11.57 -23.54 -1.54
N SER A 133 11.26 -22.75 -2.55
CA SER A 133 12.26 -22.08 -3.38
C SER A 133 12.92 -20.94 -2.62
N SER A 134 14.22 -20.73 -2.87
CA SER A 134 14.91 -19.57 -2.33
C SER A 134 14.42 -18.28 -2.97
N VAL A 135 14.15 -17.23 -2.17
CA VAL A 135 13.74 -15.92 -2.68
C VAL A 135 14.79 -15.27 -3.58
N LEU A 136 16.06 -15.68 -3.48
CA LEU A 136 17.13 -15.19 -4.35
C LEU A 136 17.07 -15.73 -5.78
N THR A 137 16.28 -16.77 -6.04
CA THR A 137 16.13 -17.38 -7.36
C THR A 137 14.83 -17.00 -8.07
N LEU A 138 14.00 -16.18 -7.41
CA LEU A 138 12.71 -15.76 -7.94
C LEU A 138 12.84 -14.67 -9.01
N SER A 139 11.92 -14.68 -9.97
CA SER A 139 11.69 -13.51 -10.82
C SER A 139 11.19 -12.31 -10.01
N GLY A 140 11.32 -11.10 -10.56
CA GLY A 140 10.84 -9.88 -9.87
C GLY A 140 9.34 -9.95 -9.50
N GLY A 141 8.51 -10.52 -10.38
CA GLY A 141 7.08 -10.69 -10.12
C GLY A 141 6.78 -11.73 -9.03
N GLU A 142 7.54 -12.82 -8.95
CA GLU A 142 7.41 -13.83 -7.89
C GLU A 142 7.87 -13.28 -6.54
N LEU A 143 8.97 -12.53 -6.53
CA LEU A 143 9.46 -11.86 -5.33
C LEU A 143 8.45 -10.83 -4.82
N GLN A 144 7.88 -10.02 -5.70
CA GLN A 144 6.84 -9.04 -5.32
C GLN A 144 5.59 -9.73 -4.76
N ARG A 145 5.14 -10.84 -5.37
CA ARG A 145 4.05 -11.65 -4.82
C ARG A 145 4.40 -12.25 -3.45
N THR A 146 5.67 -12.61 -3.24
CA THR A 146 6.14 -13.14 -1.94
C THR A 146 6.02 -12.07 -0.84
N PHE A 147 6.42 -10.83 -1.09
CA PHE A 147 6.22 -9.74 -0.13
C PHE A 147 4.74 -9.40 0.09
N LEU A 148 3.92 -9.45 -0.97
CA LEU A 148 2.48 -9.28 -0.82
C LEU A 148 1.86 -10.41 0.02
N ALA A 149 2.29 -11.67 -0.20
CA ALA A 149 1.88 -12.81 0.61
C ALA A 149 2.28 -12.65 2.08
N GLN A 150 3.48 -12.15 2.36
CA GLN A 150 3.92 -11.83 3.72
C GLN A 150 2.96 -10.85 4.40
N VAL A 151 2.56 -9.77 3.70
CA VAL A 151 1.61 -8.80 4.25
C VAL A 151 0.21 -9.39 4.38
N PHE A 152 -0.23 -10.27 3.47
CA PHE A 152 -1.51 -10.99 3.61
C PHE A 152 -1.49 -11.98 4.78
N ALA A 153 -0.39 -12.70 5.00
CA ALA A 153 -0.23 -13.61 6.14
C ALA A 153 -0.30 -12.88 7.48
N GLN A 154 0.10 -11.61 7.54
CA GLN A 154 -0.10 -10.74 8.71
C GLN A 154 -1.58 -10.57 9.05
N ASN A 155 -2.50 -10.76 8.08
CA ASN A 155 -3.95 -10.62 8.22
C ASN A 155 -4.39 -9.25 8.78
N PRO A 156 -3.91 -8.12 8.22
CA PRO A 156 -4.21 -6.78 8.73
C PRO A 156 -5.62 -6.34 8.37
N GLN A 157 -6.11 -5.27 9.00
CA GLN A 157 -7.35 -4.58 8.63
C GLN A 157 -7.11 -3.53 7.54
N VAL A 158 -5.92 -2.91 7.55
CA VAL A 158 -5.53 -1.87 6.59
C VAL A 158 -4.26 -2.29 5.88
N LEU A 159 -4.28 -2.25 4.55
CA LEU A 159 -3.08 -2.37 3.71
C LEU A 159 -2.59 -0.99 3.30
N ILE A 160 -1.32 -0.73 3.52
CA ILE A 160 -0.62 0.46 3.04
C ILE A 160 0.41 -0.01 2.02
N LEU A 161 0.26 0.44 0.76
CA LEU A 161 1.06 -0.08 -0.35
C LEU A 161 1.75 1.08 -1.08
N ASP A 162 3.07 1.11 -1.03
CA ASP A 162 3.86 2.10 -1.75
C ASP A 162 4.32 1.50 -3.09
N GLU A 163 3.62 1.87 -4.17
CA GLU A 163 3.89 1.44 -5.54
C GLU A 163 3.93 -0.10 -5.69
N PRO A 164 2.86 -0.84 -5.33
CA PRO A 164 2.89 -2.30 -5.18
C PRO A 164 3.20 -3.07 -6.47
N ALA A 165 3.09 -2.43 -7.63
CA ALA A 165 3.33 -3.05 -8.94
C ALA A 165 4.36 -2.29 -9.79
N ASN A 166 5.20 -1.45 -9.17
CA ASN A 166 6.25 -0.74 -9.89
C ASN A 166 7.30 -1.73 -10.46
N HIS A 167 7.83 -1.42 -11.64
CA HIS A 167 8.79 -2.25 -12.38
C HIS A 167 8.30 -3.64 -12.80
N LEU A 168 7.01 -3.94 -12.67
CA LEU A 168 6.41 -5.17 -13.16
C LEU A 168 5.84 -4.97 -14.57
N ASP A 169 5.84 -6.03 -15.39
CA ASP A 169 5.13 -6.02 -16.66
C ASP A 169 3.61 -5.99 -16.49
N LEU A 170 2.89 -5.73 -17.57
CA LEU A 170 1.44 -5.54 -17.58
C LEU A 170 0.66 -6.73 -16.98
N LEU A 171 1.12 -7.96 -17.23
CA LEU A 171 0.49 -9.16 -16.72
C LEU A 171 0.57 -9.22 -15.19
N TYR A 172 1.77 -8.98 -14.65
CA TYR A 172 2.00 -9.00 -13.20
C TYR A 172 1.36 -7.80 -12.51
N GLN A 173 1.36 -6.60 -13.12
CA GLN A 173 0.61 -5.45 -12.59
C GLN A 173 -0.87 -5.78 -12.43
N LYS A 174 -1.51 -6.30 -13.49
CA LYS A 174 -2.92 -6.74 -13.44
C LYS A 174 -3.14 -7.79 -12.35
N HIS A 175 -2.23 -8.74 -12.20
CA HIS A 175 -2.33 -9.80 -11.20
C HIS A 175 -2.29 -9.24 -9.77
N ILE A 176 -1.30 -8.41 -9.45
CA ILE A 176 -1.15 -7.79 -8.13
C ILE A 176 -2.38 -6.96 -7.75
N PHE A 177 -2.85 -6.08 -8.65
CA PHE A 177 -4.04 -5.27 -8.38
C PHE A 177 -5.29 -6.12 -8.20
N SER A 178 -5.42 -7.22 -8.96
CA SER A 178 -6.55 -8.15 -8.81
C SER A 178 -6.51 -8.89 -7.46
N LEU A 179 -5.34 -9.30 -6.98
CA LEU A 179 -5.16 -9.91 -5.65
C LEU A 179 -5.55 -8.94 -4.53
N ILE A 180 -5.09 -7.70 -4.61
CA ILE A 180 -5.44 -6.65 -3.63
C ILE A 180 -6.96 -6.39 -3.66
N ALA A 181 -7.57 -6.31 -4.86
CA ALA A 181 -9.01 -6.11 -5.01
C ALA A 181 -9.81 -7.30 -4.43
N GLN A 182 -9.34 -8.53 -4.60
CA GLN A 182 -9.94 -9.71 -4.01
C GLN A 182 -9.83 -9.69 -2.48
N TRP A 183 -8.67 -9.34 -1.95
CA TRP A 183 -8.43 -9.22 -0.52
C TRP A 183 -9.35 -8.15 0.11
N LEU A 184 -9.52 -7.00 -0.56
CA LEU A 184 -10.37 -5.89 -0.08
C LEU A 184 -11.85 -6.25 0.06
N LYS A 185 -12.34 -7.27 -0.67
CA LYS A 185 -13.75 -7.71 -0.59
C LYS A 185 -14.13 -8.35 0.76
N GLN A 186 -13.15 -8.73 1.56
CA GLN A 186 -13.40 -9.29 2.89
C GLN A 186 -13.86 -8.17 3.84
N PRO A 187 -14.81 -8.44 4.77
CA PRO A 187 -15.26 -7.46 5.75
C PRO A 187 -14.11 -6.93 6.61
N GLY A 188 -14.21 -5.67 7.05
CA GLY A 188 -13.22 -5.05 7.93
C GLY A 188 -11.92 -4.66 7.24
N ARG A 189 -11.87 -4.61 5.89
CA ARG A 189 -10.66 -4.33 5.10
C ARG A 189 -10.70 -2.94 4.48
N ALA A 190 -9.52 -2.34 4.37
CA ALA A 190 -9.32 -1.09 3.62
C ALA A 190 -7.90 -1.06 3.03
N VAL A 191 -7.71 -0.33 1.93
CA VAL A 191 -6.42 -0.22 1.24
C VAL A 191 -6.10 1.25 0.98
N MET A 192 -4.86 1.66 1.23
CA MET A 192 -4.27 2.91 0.75
C MET A 192 -3.06 2.57 -0.11
N SER A 193 -2.98 3.12 -1.31
CA SER A 193 -1.86 2.86 -2.23
C SER A 193 -1.32 4.14 -2.84
N VAL A 194 0.00 4.26 -2.94
CA VAL A 194 0.63 5.17 -3.90
C VAL A 194 0.60 4.50 -5.27
N VAL A 195 0.15 5.22 -6.28
CA VAL A 195 0.13 4.76 -7.68
C VAL A 195 0.58 5.88 -8.61
N HIS A 196 1.40 5.51 -9.61
CA HIS A 196 1.81 6.42 -10.68
C HIS A 196 0.90 6.29 -11.92
N ASP A 197 0.42 5.08 -12.20
CA ASP A 197 -0.49 4.83 -13.30
C ASP A 197 -1.91 5.25 -12.93
N LEU A 198 -2.35 6.36 -13.51
CA LEU A 198 -3.69 6.90 -13.29
C LEU A 198 -4.80 6.00 -13.84
N SER A 199 -4.50 5.15 -14.84
CA SER A 199 -5.46 4.18 -15.36
C SER A 199 -5.71 3.07 -14.35
N LEU A 200 -4.66 2.57 -13.69
CA LEU A 200 -4.80 1.61 -12.59
C LEU A 200 -5.51 2.25 -11.39
N ALA A 201 -5.15 3.50 -11.03
CA ALA A 201 -5.82 4.23 -9.97
C ALA A 201 -7.32 4.32 -10.23
N ARG A 202 -7.72 4.72 -11.45
CA ARG A 202 -9.13 4.88 -11.83
C ARG A 202 -9.90 3.57 -11.91
N LYS A 203 -9.21 2.49 -12.33
CA LYS A 203 -9.82 1.16 -12.49
C LYS A 203 -10.11 0.49 -11.14
N TYR A 204 -9.21 0.60 -10.18
CA TYR A 204 -9.27 -0.15 -8.93
C TYR A 204 -9.62 0.72 -7.71
N GLY A 205 -9.27 2.01 -7.73
CA GLY A 205 -9.54 2.94 -6.64
C GLY A 205 -11.01 3.27 -6.50
N THR A 206 -11.46 3.41 -5.28
CA THR A 206 -12.79 3.95 -4.95
C THR A 206 -12.72 5.44 -4.63
N HIS A 207 -11.63 5.85 -4.00
CA HIS A 207 -11.35 7.22 -3.57
C HIS A 207 -9.92 7.61 -3.92
N ALA A 208 -9.65 8.91 -3.97
CA ALA A 208 -8.30 9.43 -4.17
C ALA A 208 -8.02 10.65 -3.27
N VAL A 209 -6.73 10.84 -3.01
CA VAL A 209 -6.12 12.10 -2.56
C VAL A 209 -5.12 12.49 -3.65
N LEU A 210 -5.36 13.59 -4.31
CA LEU A 210 -4.46 14.16 -5.31
C LEU A 210 -3.52 15.16 -4.63
N MET A 211 -2.23 14.88 -4.67
CA MET A 211 -1.21 15.68 -3.99
C MET A 211 -0.33 16.42 -5.00
N ASN A 212 0.08 17.64 -4.63
CA ASN A 212 1.10 18.40 -5.34
C ASN A 212 1.91 19.22 -4.35
N ARG A 213 3.25 19.18 -4.44
CA ARG A 213 4.18 19.97 -3.61
C ARG A 213 3.86 19.90 -2.11
N GLY A 214 3.63 18.71 -1.62
CA GLY A 214 3.33 18.42 -0.20
C GLY A 214 1.90 18.68 0.24
N LYS A 215 1.03 19.23 -0.61
CA LYS A 215 -0.35 19.61 -0.26
C LYS A 215 -1.39 18.71 -0.91
N CYS A 216 -2.54 18.57 -0.25
CA CYS A 216 -3.74 17.98 -0.85
C CYS A 216 -4.40 19.02 -1.77
N VAL A 217 -4.49 18.71 -3.07
CA VAL A 217 -5.18 19.54 -4.06
C VAL A 217 -6.68 19.20 -4.10
N SER A 218 -6.99 17.90 -4.06
CA SER A 218 -8.38 17.41 -4.07
C SER A 218 -8.44 16.04 -3.40
N GLN A 219 -9.56 15.73 -2.73
CA GLN A 219 -9.82 14.41 -2.16
C GLN A 219 -11.31 14.07 -2.22
N GLY A 220 -11.62 12.79 -2.38
CA GLY A 220 -13.01 12.32 -2.50
C GLY A 220 -13.14 11.06 -3.33
N GLY A 221 -14.28 10.86 -3.96
CA GLY A 221 -14.50 9.79 -4.93
C GLY A 221 -13.50 9.86 -6.08
N ILE A 222 -13.06 8.69 -6.58
CA ILE A 222 -11.99 8.61 -7.59
C ILE A 222 -12.31 9.46 -8.83
N ASN A 223 -13.57 9.47 -9.29
CA ASN A 223 -13.99 10.21 -10.48
C ASN A 223 -14.11 11.73 -10.22
N ASP A 224 -14.39 12.12 -8.97
CA ASP A 224 -14.53 13.53 -8.58
C ASP A 224 -13.14 14.18 -8.37
N VAL A 225 -12.14 13.38 -8.06
CA VAL A 225 -10.76 13.83 -7.81
C VAL A 225 -9.93 13.83 -9.09
N LEU A 226 -9.98 12.75 -9.89
CA LEU A 226 -9.20 12.62 -11.11
C LEU A 226 -9.94 13.25 -12.31
N THR A 227 -10.37 14.51 -12.19
CA THR A 227 -10.98 15.28 -13.27
C THR A 227 -9.94 15.90 -14.20
N PRO A 228 -10.30 16.28 -15.45
CA PRO A 228 -9.39 16.97 -16.36
C PRO A 228 -8.78 18.23 -15.74
N GLU A 229 -9.58 19.02 -15.02
CA GLU A 229 -9.16 20.28 -14.38
C GLU A 229 -8.14 20.04 -13.29
N ASN A 230 -8.43 19.12 -12.36
CA ASN A 230 -7.53 18.77 -11.27
C ASN A 230 -6.20 18.20 -11.78
N LEU A 231 -6.26 17.27 -12.75
CA LEU A 231 -5.06 16.68 -13.32
C LEU A 231 -4.22 17.71 -14.08
N ARG A 232 -4.86 18.61 -14.85
CA ARG A 232 -4.13 19.69 -15.52
C ARG A 232 -3.42 20.61 -14.54
N SER A 233 -4.05 20.95 -13.41
CA SER A 233 -3.46 21.82 -12.38
C SER A 233 -2.25 21.21 -11.68
N VAL A 234 -2.17 19.87 -11.65
CA VAL A 234 -1.13 19.11 -10.92
C VAL A 234 0.01 18.66 -11.83
N TYR A 235 -0.30 18.28 -13.07
CA TYR A 235 0.68 17.75 -14.03
C TYR A 235 1.13 18.74 -15.10
N ASP A 236 0.55 19.97 -15.12
CA ASP A 236 0.81 21.02 -16.12
C ASP A 236 0.59 20.56 -17.58
N MET A 237 -0.30 19.57 -17.78
CA MET A 237 -0.64 19.01 -19.10
C MET A 237 -2.08 18.52 -19.15
N ASP A 238 -2.63 18.37 -20.34
CA ASP A 238 -3.93 17.72 -20.54
C ASP A 238 -3.77 16.20 -20.52
N VAL A 239 -3.86 15.62 -19.31
CA VAL A 239 -3.69 14.18 -19.09
C VAL A 239 -4.76 13.37 -19.84
N TYR A 240 -5.99 13.88 -19.96
CA TYR A 240 -7.06 13.18 -20.67
C TYR A 240 -6.83 13.14 -22.18
N ALA A 241 -6.36 14.24 -22.76
CA ALA A 241 -6.00 14.26 -24.18
C ALA A 241 -4.83 13.30 -24.45
N TRP A 242 -3.79 13.34 -23.60
CA TRP A 242 -2.66 12.43 -23.67
C TRP A 242 -3.06 10.96 -23.60
N MET A 243 -3.90 10.59 -22.62
CA MET A 243 -4.36 9.20 -22.46
C MET A 243 -5.20 8.72 -23.65
N ARG A 244 -6.04 9.59 -24.21
CA ARG A 244 -6.83 9.25 -25.43
C ARG A 244 -5.94 9.04 -26.64
N ASP A 245 -4.93 9.90 -26.83
CA ASP A 245 -3.97 9.75 -27.92
C ASP A 245 -3.19 8.45 -27.82
N MET A 246 -2.75 8.08 -26.61
CA MET A 246 -2.10 6.80 -26.35
C MET A 246 -3.00 5.59 -26.65
N LEU A 247 -4.28 5.66 -26.27
CA LEU A 247 -5.25 4.57 -26.53
C LEU A 247 -5.56 4.43 -28.01
N ALA A 248 -5.66 5.53 -28.76
CA ALA A 248 -5.91 5.50 -30.19
C ALA A 248 -4.82 4.78 -31.01
N GLN A 249 -3.62 4.56 -30.43
CA GLN A 249 -2.57 3.76 -31.08
C GLN A 249 -2.84 2.25 -31.04
N TRP A 250 -3.86 1.80 -30.29
CA TRP A 250 -4.20 0.39 -30.14
C TRP A 250 -5.51 0.00 -30.87
N GLU A 251 -6.18 0.97 -31.48
CA GLU A 251 -7.36 0.80 -32.36
C GLU A 251 -6.94 0.71 -33.84
#